data_3074259e5a17896d885cca5422f0750f
#
_entry.id   3074259e5a17896d885cca5422f0750f
#
_cell.length_a   1.000
_cell.length_b   1.000
_cell.length_c   1.000
_cell.angle_alpha   90.00
_cell.angle_beta   90.00
_cell.angle_gamma   90.00
#
_symmetry.space_group_name_H-M   'P 1'
#
loop_
_entity.id
_entity.type
_entity.pdbx_description
1 polymer ?
#
loop_
_entity_poly.entity_id
_entity_poly.type
_entity_poly.pdbx_seq_one_letter_code
_entity_poly.pdbx_strand_id
1 'polypeptide(L)'
;VVSVLVALSLVPLSVIAFRPYTTSSTVSSVASPVILQQSPPFLISNYSLPTANSVPDAIVVGLSHKLWFTEYGAGKIGEIDSVIKNFTEYPIPEAGATPATLAFYGPDQVWFTDQNPNSPSVWMFNTTSHGFRRFLTNATNSGPVFVLADQGTKSVWFTDTTAAYLGKIDTNTLTMTKFNAPASYSGPVEIAIQNGSSYLWVTEISGRIARFDTASNTFQEIVPSVPLNYPVGIVVDSKGSVWVSEHGGSSIAEYVSSNSTWRKYPTSQATASPGTGPATLAIDSLGRLWFAEHYSNRIGRLDPAIGSMEEFGIPVPGAYSLLNSVDQSGNFWFAEAYGNSIGMIPKTASSSVIVRPVSTPASAITSGQTITSQFLVVNNLPSQITLDLNVTSFFTTNYFTTRSEMSLSTYSLTLGPGQNKTVIAGITPDLSLPSGTYTSGLVAGYDNVSAIGSFFLQVNSSPWYQLETILPEILIGSAAVIAVSLLLLNRRKVARKTNSSRQVPKLSISVLLPFLFFFLVQQTGESWAKCPGLPPPPVNPNGPTIDYYGIALDLASIAFFGVVAYFLVRARLRKGKRNDQSPPESPAESGP
;
A
#
# COMPACT_ATOMS: atom_id res chain seq x y z
N VAL A 1 -7.43 5.66 14.74
CA VAL A 1 -7.79 5.66 13.31
C VAL A 1 -7.87 7.08 12.78
N VAL A 2 -8.53 8.02 13.45
CA VAL A 2 -8.41 9.44 13.06
C VAL A 2 -7.04 10.01 13.45
N SER A 3 -6.37 9.58 14.52
CA SER A 3 -4.97 9.98 14.81
C SER A 3 -3.96 9.27 13.91
N VAL A 4 -4.21 8.05 13.49
CA VAL A 4 -3.46 7.38 12.42
C VAL A 4 -3.87 7.94 11.06
N LEU A 5 -5.12 8.31 10.87
CA LEU A 5 -5.61 8.98 9.68
C LEU A 5 -5.37 10.51 9.71
N VAL A 6 -5.24 11.14 10.87
CA VAL A 6 -4.68 12.49 11.01
C VAL A 6 -3.16 12.47 10.82
N ALA A 7 -2.46 11.40 11.21
CA ALA A 7 -1.09 11.16 10.74
C ALA A 7 -1.02 10.87 9.23
N LEU A 8 -2.09 10.29 8.65
CA LEU A 8 -2.30 10.13 7.20
C LEU A 8 -2.63 11.44 6.49
N SER A 9 -3.24 12.41 7.16
CA SER A 9 -3.57 13.74 6.61
C SER A 9 -2.52 14.80 6.90
N LEU A 10 -1.46 14.50 7.66
CA LEU A 10 -0.28 15.36 7.85
C LEU A 10 0.77 15.25 6.73
N VAL A 11 0.39 14.81 5.55
CA VAL A 11 0.97 15.37 4.33
C VAL A 11 0.54 16.85 4.32
N PRO A 12 1.45 17.83 4.26
CA PRO A 12 1.10 19.21 4.51
C PRO A 12 -0.02 19.65 3.58
N LEU A 13 -1.17 19.96 4.14
CA LEU A 13 -2.24 20.76 3.53
C LEU A 13 -1.68 22.19 3.30
N SER A 14 -0.70 22.31 2.42
CA SER A 14 -0.32 23.58 1.85
C SER A 14 -1.30 23.87 0.73
N VAL A 15 -2.31 24.65 1.10
CA VAL A 15 -3.08 25.52 0.21
C VAL A 15 -3.96 24.80 -0.81
N ILE A 16 -5.14 24.34 -0.36
CA ILE A 16 -6.31 24.42 -1.22
C ILE A 16 -7.21 25.53 -0.61
N ALA A 17 -7.04 26.73 -1.14
CA ALA A 17 -7.96 27.81 -0.85
C ALA A 17 -9.32 27.46 -1.46
N PHE A 18 -10.30 27.15 -0.62
CA PHE A 18 -11.69 27.08 -1.03
C PHE A 18 -12.13 28.46 -1.51
N ARG A 19 -12.36 28.62 -2.81
CA ARG A 19 -13.15 29.73 -3.31
C ARG A 19 -14.62 29.39 -3.07
N PRO A 20 -15.38 30.26 -2.42
CA PRO A 20 -16.83 30.08 -2.31
C PRO A 20 -17.44 30.20 -3.71
N TYR A 21 -18.16 29.17 -4.13
CA TYR A 21 -19.02 29.22 -5.29
C TYR A 21 -20.23 30.14 -4.95
N THR A 22 -20.28 31.30 -5.53
CA THR A 22 -21.49 32.13 -5.53
C THR A 22 -22.43 31.61 -6.62
N THR A 23 -23.51 30.97 -6.21
CA THR A 23 -24.60 30.59 -7.11
C THR A 23 -25.44 31.81 -7.40
N SER A 24 -25.37 32.30 -8.60
CA SER A 24 -26.38 33.24 -9.16
C SER A 24 -27.54 32.41 -9.69
N SER A 25 -28.67 32.47 -9.00
CA SER A 25 -29.91 31.82 -9.38
C SER A 25 -30.67 32.67 -10.39
N THR A 26 -30.84 32.20 -11.61
CA THR A 26 -31.95 32.61 -12.48
C THR A 26 -32.90 31.42 -12.61
N VAL A 27 -34.04 31.56 -11.98
CA VAL A 27 -35.17 30.63 -12.09
C VAL A 27 -35.81 30.78 -13.46
N SER A 28 -35.82 29.71 -14.26
CA SER A 28 -36.75 29.56 -15.36
C SER A 28 -37.40 28.17 -15.24
N SER A 29 -38.64 28.15 -14.84
CA SER A 29 -39.47 26.98 -14.68
C SER A 29 -39.94 26.44 -16.02
N VAL A 30 -39.42 25.30 -16.44
CA VAL A 30 -40.12 24.41 -17.38
C VAL A 30 -40.14 23.02 -16.71
N ALA A 31 -41.33 22.61 -16.30
CA ALA A 31 -41.57 21.26 -15.78
C ALA A 31 -41.38 20.25 -16.91
N SER A 32 -40.24 19.63 -16.93
CA SER A 32 -40.03 18.36 -17.68
C SER A 32 -40.60 17.20 -16.88
N PRO A 33 -41.16 16.17 -17.52
CA PRO A 33 -41.67 15.01 -16.81
C PRO A 33 -40.53 14.35 -16.04
N VAL A 34 -40.74 14.17 -14.74
CA VAL A 34 -39.84 13.36 -13.89
C VAL A 34 -39.94 11.94 -14.41
N ILE A 35 -39.02 11.55 -15.27
CA ILE A 35 -38.72 10.14 -15.51
C ILE A 35 -38.17 9.65 -14.18
N LEU A 36 -38.96 8.85 -13.46
CA LEU A 36 -38.47 8.09 -12.30
C LEU A 36 -37.33 7.22 -12.80
N GLN A 37 -36.10 7.70 -12.63
CA GLN A 37 -34.90 6.93 -12.88
C GLN A 37 -34.98 5.71 -11.96
N GLN A 38 -35.05 4.53 -12.54
CA GLN A 38 -35.16 3.30 -11.81
C GLN A 38 -33.87 3.17 -10.98
N SER A 39 -34.02 3.22 -9.67
CA SER A 39 -32.93 3.11 -8.71
C SER A 39 -32.10 1.85 -8.96
N PRO A 40 -30.79 1.86 -8.66
CA PRO A 40 -29.98 0.65 -8.73
C PRO A 40 -30.61 -0.49 -7.92
N PRO A 41 -30.27 -1.76 -8.20
CA PRO A 41 -31.00 -2.94 -7.68
C PRO A 41 -30.99 -3.07 -6.16
N PHE A 42 -30.24 -2.23 -5.48
CA PHE A 42 -30.33 -2.03 -4.03
C PHE A 42 -30.01 -0.58 -3.67
N LEU A 43 -30.67 -0.11 -2.63
CA LEU A 43 -30.37 1.18 -2.03
C LEU A 43 -29.43 0.97 -0.83
N ILE A 44 -28.38 1.77 -0.76
CA ILE A 44 -27.67 1.98 0.50
C ILE A 44 -28.64 2.72 1.42
N SER A 45 -28.97 2.11 2.54
CA SER A 45 -29.81 2.74 3.56
C SER A 45 -28.93 3.50 4.53
N ASN A 46 -29.19 4.77 4.76
CA ASN A 46 -28.45 5.59 5.72
C ASN A 46 -29.34 5.97 6.91
N TYR A 47 -28.79 5.83 8.11
CA TYR A 47 -29.44 6.09 9.38
C TYR A 47 -28.69 7.19 10.11
N SER A 48 -29.23 8.42 10.11
CA SER A 48 -28.62 9.58 10.76
C SER A 48 -28.54 9.39 12.27
N LEU A 49 -27.41 9.75 12.87
CA LEU A 49 -27.20 9.68 14.30
C LEU A 49 -27.92 10.80 15.04
N PRO A 50 -28.42 10.53 16.27
CA PRO A 50 -29.10 11.54 17.10
C PRO A 50 -28.18 12.70 17.47
N THR A 51 -26.92 12.42 17.81
CA THR A 51 -25.94 13.46 18.14
C THR A 51 -25.30 14.02 16.88
N ALA A 52 -25.39 15.31 16.70
CA ALA A 52 -24.74 16.01 15.58
C ALA A 52 -23.21 16.02 15.74
N ASN A 53 -22.49 15.91 14.61
CA ASN A 53 -21.02 15.89 14.57
C ASN A 53 -20.40 14.78 15.45
N SER A 54 -21.08 13.65 15.60
CA SER A 54 -20.60 12.56 16.41
C SER A 54 -19.41 11.84 15.79
N VAL A 55 -19.18 11.98 14.48
CA VAL A 55 -18.06 11.36 13.74
C VAL A 55 -17.98 9.85 14.05
N PRO A 56 -18.96 9.03 13.63
CA PRO A 56 -18.90 7.58 13.84
C PRO A 56 -17.70 7.00 13.09
N ASP A 57 -16.88 6.21 13.80
CA ASP A 57 -15.63 5.69 13.26
C ASP A 57 -15.69 4.19 12.95
N ALA A 58 -16.26 3.41 13.84
CA ALA A 58 -16.32 1.96 13.73
C ALA A 58 -17.70 1.41 14.08
N ILE A 59 -18.04 0.23 13.51
CA ILE A 59 -19.25 -0.51 13.83
C ILE A 59 -18.94 -2.01 13.94
N VAL A 60 -19.53 -2.69 14.94
CA VAL A 60 -19.40 -4.13 15.15
C VAL A 60 -20.75 -4.76 15.46
N VAL A 61 -20.90 -6.02 15.06
CA VAL A 61 -22.09 -6.82 15.37
C VAL A 61 -22.03 -7.32 16.82
N GLY A 62 -23.10 -7.04 17.58
CA GLY A 62 -23.35 -7.60 18.90
C GLY A 62 -24.33 -8.77 18.84
N LEU A 63 -25.04 -9.00 19.94
CA LEU A 63 -26.10 -10.02 20.06
C LEU A 63 -27.49 -9.40 19.87
N SER A 64 -28.48 -10.25 19.64
CA SER A 64 -29.91 -9.87 19.62
C SER A 64 -30.23 -8.70 18.67
N HIS A 65 -29.70 -8.74 17.45
CA HIS A 65 -29.88 -7.71 16.42
C HIS A 65 -29.27 -6.35 16.75
N LYS A 66 -28.44 -6.26 17.77
CA LYS A 66 -27.75 -5.04 18.13
C LYS A 66 -26.43 -4.90 17.38
N LEU A 67 -26.15 -3.69 16.89
CA LEU A 67 -24.84 -3.30 16.41
C LEU A 67 -24.34 -2.15 17.29
N TRP A 68 -23.06 -2.19 17.59
CA TRP A 68 -22.40 -1.20 18.42
C TRP A 68 -21.46 -0.36 17.57
N PHE A 69 -21.40 0.93 17.82
CA PHE A 69 -20.53 1.83 17.07
C PHE A 69 -19.88 2.86 18.00
N THR A 70 -18.76 3.40 17.54
CA THR A 70 -18.07 4.49 18.24
C THR A 70 -18.51 5.83 17.67
N GLU A 71 -18.60 6.84 18.52
CA GLU A 71 -18.82 8.23 18.18
C GLU A 71 -17.57 9.03 18.59
N TYR A 72 -16.56 9.00 17.73
CA TYR A 72 -15.24 9.58 17.98
C TYR A 72 -15.30 11.05 18.37
N GLY A 73 -16.09 11.85 17.65
CA GLY A 73 -16.23 13.28 17.87
C GLY A 73 -17.09 13.65 19.08
N ALA A 74 -17.97 12.75 19.52
CA ALA A 74 -18.88 13.01 20.64
C ALA A 74 -18.43 12.33 21.94
N GLY A 75 -17.39 11.48 21.92
CA GLY A 75 -16.93 10.74 23.09
C GLY A 75 -17.97 9.78 23.64
N LYS A 76 -18.66 9.04 22.75
CA LYS A 76 -19.73 8.10 23.12
C LYS A 76 -19.55 6.73 22.47
N ILE A 77 -20.25 5.75 23.02
CA ILE A 77 -20.55 4.46 22.36
C ILE A 77 -22.04 4.47 22.01
N GLY A 78 -22.36 4.16 20.77
CA GLY A 78 -23.73 4.04 20.30
C GLY A 78 -24.14 2.60 20.05
N GLU A 79 -25.42 2.34 20.12
CA GLU A 79 -26.10 1.10 19.78
C GLU A 79 -27.19 1.39 18.75
N ILE A 80 -27.28 0.58 17.70
CA ILE A 80 -28.43 0.56 16.79
C ILE A 80 -29.05 -0.84 16.78
N ASP A 81 -30.38 -0.91 16.94
CA ASP A 81 -31.11 -2.13 16.67
C ASP A 81 -31.31 -2.31 15.17
N SER A 82 -30.76 -3.37 14.61
CA SER A 82 -30.76 -3.60 13.16
C SER A 82 -32.13 -3.93 12.56
N VAL A 83 -33.15 -4.19 13.40
CA VAL A 83 -34.53 -4.46 12.97
C VAL A 83 -35.37 -3.20 13.00
N ILE A 84 -35.47 -2.55 14.18
CA ILE A 84 -36.34 -1.39 14.39
C ILE A 84 -35.65 -0.05 14.10
N LYS A 85 -34.33 -0.05 13.88
CA LYS A 85 -33.52 1.12 13.52
C LYS A 85 -33.53 2.23 14.58
N ASN A 86 -33.65 1.85 15.85
CA ASN A 86 -33.59 2.77 16.98
C ASN A 86 -32.17 2.87 17.53
N PHE A 87 -31.76 4.08 17.93
CA PHE A 87 -30.46 4.38 18.50
C PHE A 87 -30.51 4.56 20.02
N THR A 88 -29.47 4.11 20.70
CA THR A 88 -29.18 4.45 22.09
C THR A 88 -27.71 4.86 22.20
N GLU A 89 -27.41 5.94 22.90
CA GLU A 89 -26.05 6.48 23.03
C GLU A 89 -25.63 6.52 24.50
N TYR A 90 -24.37 6.15 24.77
CA TYR A 90 -23.78 6.04 26.11
C TYR A 90 -22.53 6.92 26.19
N PRO A 91 -22.55 8.05 26.93
CA PRO A 91 -21.38 8.92 27.07
C PRO A 91 -20.28 8.21 27.87
N ILE A 92 -19.04 8.28 27.37
CA ILE A 92 -17.87 7.77 28.07
C ILE A 92 -17.55 8.70 29.24
N PRO A 93 -17.33 8.17 30.48
CA PRO A 93 -17.09 8.99 31.67
C PRO A 93 -15.66 9.56 31.71
N GLU A 94 -15.17 10.11 30.61
CA GLU A 94 -13.86 10.71 30.46
C GLU A 94 -13.95 11.93 29.54
N ALA A 95 -13.49 13.07 30.04
CA ALA A 95 -13.48 14.30 29.24
C ALA A 95 -12.50 14.19 28.06
N GLY A 96 -12.97 14.48 26.86
CA GLY A 96 -12.16 14.42 25.64
C GLY A 96 -11.90 12.98 25.17
N ALA A 97 -12.71 12.02 25.57
CA ALA A 97 -12.66 10.66 25.02
C ALA A 97 -12.85 10.69 23.51
N THR A 98 -12.03 9.91 22.81
CA THR A 98 -12.02 9.76 21.34
C THR A 98 -12.04 8.27 20.99
N PRO A 99 -13.21 7.59 21.19
CA PRO A 99 -13.31 6.17 20.92
C PRO A 99 -13.13 5.88 19.43
N ALA A 100 -12.20 4.98 19.09
CA ALA A 100 -11.89 4.65 17.71
C ALA A 100 -12.51 3.30 17.29
N THR A 101 -11.83 2.19 17.51
CA THR A 101 -12.35 0.89 17.12
C THR A 101 -13.00 0.15 18.28
N LEU A 102 -13.86 -0.81 17.96
CA LEU A 102 -14.54 -1.60 18.99
C LEU A 102 -14.66 -3.08 18.59
N ALA A 103 -14.83 -3.93 19.61
CA ALA A 103 -15.06 -5.37 19.48
C ALA A 103 -16.09 -5.84 20.51
N PHE A 104 -16.92 -6.80 20.12
CA PHE A 104 -17.92 -7.41 21.02
C PHE A 104 -17.37 -8.70 21.62
N TYR A 105 -17.39 -8.82 22.96
CA TYR A 105 -16.89 -9.98 23.70
C TYR A 105 -17.93 -10.53 24.68
N GLY A 106 -18.05 -11.87 24.69
CA GLY A 106 -18.98 -12.55 25.62
C GLY A 106 -20.43 -12.19 25.35
N PRO A 107 -21.28 -12.25 26.38
CA PRO A 107 -22.70 -11.95 26.22
C PRO A 107 -23.02 -10.45 26.30
N ASP A 108 -22.17 -9.65 26.93
CA ASP A 108 -22.52 -8.29 27.35
C ASP A 108 -21.36 -7.29 27.41
N GLN A 109 -20.26 -7.51 26.68
CA GLN A 109 -19.13 -6.59 26.74
C GLN A 109 -18.80 -6.01 25.37
N VAL A 110 -18.69 -4.69 25.32
CA VAL A 110 -18.10 -3.93 24.21
C VAL A 110 -16.76 -3.41 24.67
N TRP A 111 -15.70 -3.81 23.98
CA TRP A 111 -14.34 -3.32 24.20
C TRP A 111 -13.99 -2.32 23.10
N PHE A 112 -13.33 -1.22 23.45
CA PHE A 112 -12.96 -0.20 22.48
C PHE A 112 -11.65 0.49 22.83
N THR A 113 -10.95 0.98 21.81
CA THR A 113 -9.78 1.83 21.95
C THR A 113 -10.19 3.28 22.11
N ASP A 114 -9.49 4.02 22.96
CA ASP A 114 -9.65 5.46 23.16
C ASP A 114 -8.32 6.15 22.86
N GLN A 115 -8.31 6.98 21.85
CA GLN A 115 -7.14 7.72 21.36
C GLN A 115 -6.98 9.09 22.04
N ASN A 116 -7.63 9.32 23.18
CA ASN A 116 -7.44 10.56 23.94
C ASN A 116 -5.95 10.80 24.19
N PRO A 117 -5.33 11.87 23.66
CA PRO A 117 -3.88 12.06 23.74
C PRO A 117 -3.37 12.25 25.17
N ASN A 118 -4.24 12.64 26.10
CA ASN A 118 -3.88 12.83 27.51
C ASN A 118 -3.97 11.55 28.32
N SER A 119 -4.77 10.59 27.87
CA SER A 119 -5.04 9.34 28.61
C SER A 119 -5.38 8.17 27.66
N PRO A 120 -4.46 7.82 26.71
CA PRO A 120 -4.74 6.74 25.75
C PRO A 120 -5.01 5.43 26.49
N SER A 121 -6.09 4.74 26.10
CA SER A 121 -6.62 3.62 26.87
C SER A 121 -7.41 2.63 26.03
N VAL A 122 -7.64 1.45 26.61
CA VAL A 122 -8.65 0.50 26.16
C VAL A 122 -9.75 0.48 27.20
N TRP A 123 -10.98 0.49 26.76
CA TRP A 123 -12.15 0.48 27.63
C TRP A 123 -12.98 -0.80 27.46
N MET A 124 -13.66 -1.19 28.50
CA MET A 124 -14.73 -2.17 28.52
C MET A 124 -16.02 -1.48 28.93
N PHE A 125 -17.07 -1.63 28.15
CA PHE A 125 -18.44 -1.24 28.46
C PHE A 125 -19.29 -2.48 28.64
N ASN A 126 -19.98 -2.62 29.79
CA ASN A 126 -20.91 -3.69 29.98
C ASN A 126 -22.31 -3.27 29.53
N THR A 127 -22.85 -3.96 28.54
CA THR A 127 -24.12 -3.59 27.88
C THR A 127 -25.37 -3.84 28.76
N THR A 128 -25.26 -4.60 29.86
CA THR A 128 -26.33 -4.88 30.79
C THR A 128 -26.36 -3.88 31.95
N SER A 129 -25.21 -3.63 32.56
CA SER A 129 -25.11 -2.71 33.70
C SER A 129 -24.85 -1.25 33.28
N HIS A 130 -24.50 -1.02 32.03
CA HIS A 130 -24.05 0.25 31.47
C HIS A 130 -22.79 0.83 32.16
N GLY A 131 -22.02 -0.04 32.82
CA GLY A 131 -20.80 0.32 33.52
C GLY A 131 -19.59 0.36 32.58
N PHE A 132 -18.72 1.33 32.80
CA PHE A 132 -17.45 1.47 32.08
C PHE A 132 -16.26 1.07 32.95
N ARG A 133 -15.26 0.44 32.35
CA ARG A 133 -13.96 0.15 32.97
C ARG A 133 -12.83 0.51 32.04
N ARG A 134 -11.85 1.28 32.52
CA ARG A 134 -10.70 1.76 31.76
C ARG A 134 -9.43 0.98 32.07
N PHE A 135 -8.60 0.77 31.03
CA PHE A 135 -7.27 0.18 31.09
C PHE A 135 -6.29 1.16 30.41
N LEU A 136 -5.52 1.90 31.22
CA LEU A 136 -4.52 2.83 30.70
C LEU A 136 -3.38 2.06 30.02
N THR A 137 -2.97 2.51 28.87
CA THR A 137 -1.87 1.88 28.14
C THR A 137 -0.51 2.15 28.77
N ASN A 138 -0.36 3.25 29.55
CA ASN A 138 0.86 3.60 30.28
C ASN A 138 2.16 3.52 29.43
N ALA A 139 2.08 3.83 28.15
CA ALA A 139 3.22 3.88 27.25
C ALA A 139 3.47 5.32 26.82
N THR A 140 4.73 5.70 26.71
CA THR A 140 5.11 6.98 26.11
C THR A 140 4.67 7.00 24.66
N ASN A 141 4.02 8.08 24.25
CA ASN A 141 3.45 8.24 22.90
C ASN A 141 2.49 7.11 22.49
N SER A 142 1.69 6.59 23.43
CA SER A 142 0.70 5.57 23.12
C SER A 142 -0.39 6.10 22.17
N GLY A 143 -0.78 5.26 21.23
CA GLY A 143 -1.87 5.49 20.29
C GLY A 143 -2.55 4.16 19.97
N PRO A 144 -3.42 3.65 20.88
CA PRO A 144 -4.16 2.41 20.64
C PRO A 144 -5.14 2.63 19.48
N VAL A 145 -5.07 1.75 18.47
CA VAL A 145 -5.83 1.94 17.22
C VAL A 145 -6.90 0.90 17.06
N PHE A 146 -6.56 -0.38 17.12
CA PHE A 146 -7.50 -1.45 16.84
C PHE A 146 -7.67 -2.37 18.05
N VAL A 147 -8.88 -2.91 18.22
CA VAL A 147 -9.19 -3.88 19.25
C VAL A 147 -9.89 -5.10 18.66
N LEU A 148 -9.52 -6.29 19.13
CA LEU A 148 -10.04 -7.57 18.71
C LEU A 148 -10.43 -8.42 19.92
N ALA A 149 -11.62 -8.99 19.91
CA ALA A 149 -12.08 -9.92 20.93
C ALA A 149 -11.81 -11.38 20.53
N ASP A 150 -11.00 -12.08 21.32
CA ASP A 150 -10.71 -13.49 21.13
C ASP A 150 -11.41 -14.32 22.21
N GLN A 151 -12.55 -14.89 21.83
CA GLN A 151 -13.35 -15.76 22.72
C GLN A 151 -12.60 -17.04 23.08
N GLY A 152 -11.79 -17.57 22.16
CA GLY A 152 -11.08 -18.85 22.34
C GLY A 152 -10.02 -18.78 23.41
N THR A 153 -9.22 -17.72 23.43
CA THR A 153 -8.17 -17.51 24.43
C THR A 153 -8.60 -16.67 25.62
N LYS A 154 -9.88 -16.27 25.68
CA LYS A 154 -10.44 -15.37 26.72
C LYS A 154 -9.62 -14.10 26.86
N SER A 155 -9.35 -13.47 25.76
CA SER A 155 -8.48 -12.30 25.68
C SER A 155 -9.07 -11.23 24.77
N VAL A 156 -8.72 -9.99 25.06
CA VAL A 156 -8.93 -8.87 24.16
C VAL A 156 -7.55 -8.38 23.73
N TRP A 157 -7.34 -8.34 22.43
CA TRP A 157 -6.10 -7.89 21.82
C TRP A 157 -6.26 -6.49 21.26
N PHE A 158 -5.21 -5.68 21.29
CA PHE A 158 -5.22 -4.36 20.68
C PHE A 158 -3.85 -4.02 20.13
N THR A 159 -3.82 -3.17 19.12
CA THR A 159 -2.60 -2.60 18.57
C THR A 159 -2.36 -1.21 19.14
N ASP A 160 -1.12 -0.91 19.43
CA ASP A 160 -0.65 0.45 19.67
C ASP A 160 0.32 0.84 18.55
N THR A 161 -0.18 1.59 17.59
CA THR A 161 0.56 1.90 16.37
C THR A 161 1.77 2.79 16.65
N THR A 162 1.61 3.76 17.55
CA THR A 162 2.64 4.75 17.82
C THR A 162 3.72 4.22 18.74
N ALA A 163 3.34 3.43 19.75
CA ALA A 163 4.30 2.80 20.66
C ALA A 163 4.79 1.42 20.16
N ALA A 164 4.31 0.97 18.99
CA ALA A 164 4.73 -0.22 18.27
C ALA A 164 4.68 -1.52 19.08
N TYR A 165 3.52 -1.84 19.65
CA TYR A 165 3.30 -3.10 20.36
C TYR A 165 1.91 -3.69 20.11
N LEU A 166 1.80 -5.00 20.35
CA LEU A 166 0.55 -5.73 20.47
C LEU A 166 0.22 -5.87 21.96
N GLY A 167 -0.94 -5.38 22.38
CA GLY A 167 -1.42 -5.49 23.75
C GLY A 167 -2.42 -6.62 23.90
N LYS A 168 -2.42 -7.31 25.05
CA LYS A 168 -3.35 -8.34 25.44
C LYS A 168 -3.96 -8.00 26.80
N ILE A 169 -5.27 -8.03 26.92
CA ILE A 169 -5.98 -7.99 28.20
C ILE A 169 -6.63 -9.35 28.43
N ASP A 170 -6.25 -10.05 29.48
CA ASP A 170 -6.90 -11.28 29.92
C ASP A 170 -8.26 -10.93 30.53
N THR A 171 -9.35 -11.50 30.00
CA THR A 171 -10.71 -11.12 30.41
C THR A 171 -11.13 -11.70 31.77
N ASN A 172 -10.42 -12.70 32.32
CA ASN A 172 -10.68 -13.26 33.64
C ASN A 172 -9.93 -12.48 34.72
N THR A 173 -8.63 -12.18 34.49
CA THR A 173 -7.78 -11.52 35.49
C THR A 173 -7.79 -10.01 35.34
N LEU A 174 -8.19 -9.51 34.17
CA LEU A 174 -8.20 -8.10 33.77
C LEU A 174 -6.79 -7.48 33.82
N THR A 175 -5.77 -8.30 33.57
CA THR A 175 -4.38 -7.89 33.48
C THR A 175 -3.96 -7.61 32.04
N MET A 176 -3.18 -6.56 31.83
CA MET A 176 -2.65 -6.18 30.52
C MET A 176 -1.22 -6.66 30.37
N THR A 177 -0.92 -7.29 29.23
CA THR A 177 0.43 -7.69 28.80
C THR A 177 0.75 -7.03 27.48
N LYS A 178 2.01 -6.66 27.25
CA LYS A 178 2.47 -6.04 26.02
C LYS A 178 3.53 -6.89 25.34
N PHE A 179 3.45 -6.99 24.03
CA PHE A 179 4.41 -7.69 23.16
C PHE A 179 4.94 -6.70 22.14
N ASN A 180 6.19 -6.29 22.29
CA ASN A 180 6.81 -5.32 21.37
C ASN A 180 6.92 -5.91 19.98
N ALA A 181 6.54 -5.15 18.97
CA ALA A 181 6.75 -5.54 17.58
C ALA A 181 8.25 -5.67 17.27
N PRO A 182 8.66 -6.58 16.36
CA PRO A 182 10.06 -6.87 16.08
C PRO A 182 10.84 -5.65 15.59
N ALA A 183 10.20 -4.81 14.75
CA ALA A 183 10.79 -3.57 14.28
C ALA A 183 10.21 -2.39 15.07
N SER A 184 11.08 -1.51 15.57
CA SER A 184 10.71 -0.35 16.38
C SER A 184 9.79 0.67 15.68
N TYR A 185 9.59 0.54 14.37
CA TYR A 185 8.74 1.40 13.55
C TYR A 185 7.75 0.61 12.71
N SER A 186 7.36 -0.60 13.15
CA SER A 186 6.42 -1.43 12.42
C SER A 186 5.05 -0.77 12.26
N GLY A 187 4.58 -0.04 13.28
CA GLY A 187 3.29 0.62 13.31
C GLY A 187 2.13 -0.37 13.09
N PRO A 188 1.89 -1.30 14.05
CA PRO A 188 0.82 -2.28 13.91
C PRO A 188 -0.54 -1.58 13.87
N VAL A 189 -1.43 -2.00 12.95
CA VAL A 189 -2.74 -1.34 12.75
C VAL A 189 -3.88 -2.28 13.11
N GLU A 190 -4.21 -3.25 12.27
CA GLU A 190 -5.36 -4.13 12.45
C GLU A 190 -4.92 -5.55 12.75
N ILE A 191 -5.76 -6.30 13.46
CA ILE A 191 -5.51 -7.68 13.89
C ILE A 191 -6.59 -8.57 13.32
N ALA A 192 -6.22 -9.75 12.81
CA ALA A 192 -7.13 -10.82 12.44
C ALA A 192 -6.78 -12.13 13.14
N ILE A 193 -7.81 -12.89 13.54
CA ILE A 193 -7.66 -14.24 14.09
C ILE A 193 -7.63 -15.25 12.94
N GLN A 194 -6.66 -16.15 12.95
CA GLN A 194 -6.72 -17.34 12.12
C GLN A 194 -7.45 -18.45 12.88
N ASN A 195 -8.72 -18.65 12.55
CA ASN A 195 -9.56 -19.65 13.22
C ASN A 195 -8.92 -21.04 13.22
N GLY A 196 -9.03 -21.75 14.36
CA GLY A 196 -8.48 -23.08 14.54
C GLY A 196 -6.95 -23.13 14.71
N SER A 197 -6.30 -22.00 14.93
CA SER A 197 -4.85 -21.91 15.19
C SER A 197 -4.55 -20.98 16.37
N SER A 198 -3.27 -20.95 16.79
CA SER A 198 -2.77 -19.97 17.77
C SER A 198 -2.31 -18.66 17.13
N TYR A 199 -2.60 -18.42 15.86
CA TYR A 199 -2.05 -17.30 15.12
C TYR A 199 -2.99 -16.10 15.06
N LEU A 200 -2.42 -14.94 15.38
CA LEU A 200 -2.95 -13.62 15.03
C LEU A 200 -2.14 -13.05 13.88
N TRP A 201 -2.82 -12.39 12.97
CA TRP A 201 -2.19 -11.66 11.88
C TRP A 201 -2.36 -10.16 12.09
N VAL A 202 -1.32 -9.40 11.82
CA VAL A 202 -1.27 -7.96 12.08
C VAL A 202 -0.75 -7.23 10.85
N THR A 203 -1.43 -6.17 10.41
CA THR A 203 -0.90 -5.25 9.41
C THR A 203 0.07 -4.27 10.06
N GLU A 204 1.11 -3.88 9.33
CA GLU A 204 2.10 -2.90 9.75
C GLU A 204 2.23 -1.80 8.71
N ILE A 205 2.05 -0.53 9.11
CA ILE A 205 2.13 0.62 8.17
C ILE A 205 3.46 0.71 7.43
N SER A 206 4.49 0.03 7.94
CA SER A 206 5.79 -0.12 7.29
C SER A 206 5.77 -0.96 6.00
N GLY A 207 4.60 -1.46 5.59
CA GLY A 207 4.41 -2.17 4.32
C GLY A 207 4.57 -3.68 4.39
N ARG A 208 4.29 -4.29 5.54
CA ARG A 208 4.37 -5.73 5.77
C ARG A 208 3.18 -6.24 6.59
N ILE A 209 3.11 -7.53 6.80
CA ILE A 209 2.24 -8.16 7.79
C ILE A 209 3.08 -8.98 8.77
N ALA A 210 2.61 -9.08 10.00
CA ALA A 210 3.23 -9.95 11.00
C ALA A 210 2.26 -11.06 11.40
N ARG A 211 2.80 -12.24 11.68
CA ARG A 211 2.08 -13.34 12.32
C ARG A 211 2.57 -13.48 13.75
N PHE A 212 1.68 -13.35 14.70
CA PHE A 212 1.98 -13.54 16.12
C PHE A 212 1.43 -14.89 16.59
N ASP A 213 2.27 -15.73 17.16
CA ASP A 213 1.87 -16.98 17.77
C ASP A 213 1.57 -16.77 19.26
N THR A 214 0.30 -16.91 19.64
CA THR A 214 -0.15 -16.72 21.02
C THR A 214 0.28 -17.82 21.98
N ALA A 215 0.75 -18.97 21.46
CA ALA A 215 1.26 -20.08 22.27
C ALA A 215 2.71 -19.86 22.68
N SER A 216 3.55 -19.36 21.77
CA SER A 216 4.96 -19.06 22.04
C SER A 216 5.24 -17.61 22.37
N ASN A 217 4.27 -16.71 22.15
CA ASN A 217 4.40 -15.26 22.26
C ASN A 217 5.49 -14.69 21.34
N THR A 218 5.60 -15.20 20.12
CA THR A 218 6.61 -14.79 19.16
C THR A 218 6.01 -14.23 17.89
N PHE A 219 6.69 -13.21 17.33
CA PHE A 219 6.36 -12.66 16.03
C PHE A 219 7.16 -13.34 14.91
N GLN A 220 6.51 -13.49 13.77
CA GLN A 220 7.13 -13.77 12.49
C GLN A 220 6.70 -12.69 11.49
N GLU A 221 7.63 -11.89 11.03
CA GLU A 221 7.36 -10.92 9.95
C GLU A 221 7.25 -11.62 8.60
N ILE A 222 6.26 -11.25 7.82
CA ILE A 222 6.07 -11.67 6.44
C ILE A 222 6.30 -10.42 5.58
N VAL A 223 7.51 -10.35 5.03
CA VAL A 223 7.94 -9.22 4.21
C VAL A 223 7.74 -9.61 2.75
N PRO A 224 6.79 -8.99 2.01
CA PRO A 224 6.71 -9.19 0.58
C PRO A 224 7.96 -8.64 -0.11
N SER A 225 8.29 -9.15 -1.29
CA SER A 225 9.46 -8.71 -2.07
C SER A 225 9.47 -7.20 -2.33
N VAL A 226 8.27 -6.60 -2.36
CA VAL A 226 8.11 -5.15 -2.22
C VAL A 226 7.09 -4.87 -1.14
N PRO A 227 7.33 -3.88 -0.28
CA PRO A 227 6.43 -3.50 0.77
C PRO A 227 5.03 -3.19 0.23
N LEU A 228 4.00 -3.61 0.99
CA LEU A 228 2.62 -3.18 0.73
C LEU A 228 2.54 -1.66 0.91
N ASN A 229 1.70 -1.02 0.10
CA ASN A 229 1.58 0.42 0.22
C ASN A 229 0.56 0.80 1.31
N TYR A 230 1.08 1.06 2.51
CA TYR A 230 0.31 1.45 3.69
C TYR A 230 -0.85 0.48 4.00
N PRO A 231 -0.57 -0.77 4.37
CA PRO A 231 -1.61 -1.74 4.67
C PRO A 231 -2.37 -1.37 5.95
N VAL A 232 -3.70 -1.48 5.92
CA VAL A 232 -4.58 -1.14 7.05
C VAL A 232 -5.43 -2.33 7.45
N GLY A 233 -6.43 -2.71 6.65
CA GLY A 233 -7.34 -3.79 6.96
C GLY A 233 -6.73 -5.17 6.78
N ILE A 234 -7.12 -6.13 7.63
CA ILE A 234 -6.67 -7.52 7.53
C ILE A 234 -7.77 -8.48 7.95
N VAL A 235 -7.98 -9.54 7.17
CA VAL A 235 -8.84 -10.68 7.54
C VAL A 235 -8.22 -11.98 7.05
N VAL A 236 -8.61 -13.10 7.68
CA VAL A 236 -8.19 -14.45 7.28
C VAL A 236 -9.42 -15.22 6.82
N ASP A 237 -9.37 -15.78 5.62
CA ASP A 237 -10.47 -16.57 5.08
C ASP A 237 -10.46 -18.02 5.62
N SER A 238 -11.51 -18.78 5.30
CA SER A 238 -11.65 -20.18 5.73
C SER A 238 -10.60 -21.13 5.14
N LYS A 239 -9.85 -20.70 4.12
CA LYS A 239 -8.75 -21.46 3.51
C LYS A 239 -7.39 -21.11 4.13
N GLY A 240 -7.35 -20.11 5.02
CA GLY A 240 -6.14 -19.60 5.63
C GLY A 240 -5.37 -18.61 4.77
N SER A 241 -5.95 -18.10 3.67
CA SER A 241 -5.41 -16.93 2.97
C SER A 241 -5.62 -15.67 3.80
N VAL A 242 -4.61 -14.82 3.82
CA VAL A 242 -4.64 -13.54 4.53
C VAL A 242 -4.90 -12.43 3.52
N TRP A 243 -5.97 -11.69 3.74
CA TRP A 243 -6.39 -10.60 2.89
C TRP A 243 -6.08 -9.26 3.54
N VAL A 244 -5.51 -8.34 2.77
CA VAL A 244 -4.99 -7.06 3.26
C VAL A 244 -5.47 -5.93 2.36
N SER A 245 -5.98 -4.86 2.92
CA SER A 245 -6.24 -3.64 2.18
C SER A 245 -4.96 -2.80 2.08
N GLU A 246 -4.59 -2.41 0.86
CA GLU A 246 -3.50 -1.47 0.62
C GLU A 246 -4.06 -0.05 0.50
N HIS A 247 -4.18 0.62 1.63
CA HIS A 247 -4.81 1.93 1.72
C HIS A 247 -4.13 2.98 0.82
N GLY A 248 -2.79 2.99 0.78
CA GLY A 248 -2.03 3.85 -0.12
C GLY A 248 -1.91 3.29 -1.55
N GLY A 249 -2.18 1.99 -1.75
CA GLY A 249 -1.99 1.29 -3.02
C GLY A 249 -3.27 1.08 -3.84
N SER A 250 -4.43 1.43 -3.30
CA SER A 250 -5.74 1.26 -3.95
C SER A 250 -5.96 -0.16 -4.48
N SER A 251 -5.69 -1.14 -3.66
CA SER A 251 -5.86 -2.56 -3.99
C SER A 251 -6.15 -3.40 -2.76
N ILE A 252 -6.70 -4.59 -2.98
CA ILE A 252 -6.78 -5.66 -1.98
C ILE A 252 -5.72 -6.69 -2.31
N ALA A 253 -4.85 -7.00 -1.35
CA ALA A 253 -3.81 -8.01 -1.50
C ALA A 253 -4.20 -9.31 -0.82
N GLU A 254 -3.90 -10.44 -1.44
CA GLU A 254 -4.03 -11.79 -0.88
C GLU A 254 -2.66 -12.38 -0.64
N TYR A 255 -2.38 -12.80 0.58
CA TYR A 255 -1.25 -13.66 0.90
C TYR A 255 -1.74 -15.10 1.03
N VAL A 256 -1.36 -15.95 0.08
CA VAL A 256 -1.67 -17.38 0.10
C VAL A 256 -0.63 -18.08 0.99
N SER A 257 -0.99 -18.33 2.24
CA SER A 257 -0.05 -18.84 3.26
C SER A 257 0.52 -20.22 2.94
N SER A 258 -0.22 -21.07 2.19
CA SER A 258 0.20 -22.43 1.83
C SER A 258 1.42 -22.50 0.91
N ASN A 259 1.65 -21.47 0.10
CA ASN A 259 2.78 -21.41 -0.85
C ASN A 259 3.54 -20.08 -0.80
N SER A 260 3.21 -19.21 0.16
CA SER A 260 3.84 -17.89 0.39
C SER A 260 3.78 -16.97 -0.84
N THR A 261 2.70 -17.04 -1.63
CA THR A 261 2.52 -16.19 -2.80
C THR A 261 1.58 -15.03 -2.51
N TRP A 262 1.80 -13.92 -3.21
CA TRP A 262 0.96 -12.73 -3.15
C TRP A 262 0.20 -12.52 -4.45
N ARG A 263 -1.05 -12.04 -4.31
CA ARG A 263 -1.88 -11.58 -5.41
C ARG A 263 -2.48 -10.22 -5.06
N LYS A 264 -2.78 -9.39 -6.05
CA LYS A 264 -3.43 -8.09 -5.85
C LYS A 264 -4.66 -7.95 -6.74
N TYR A 265 -5.69 -7.35 -6.16
CA TYR A 265 -6.95 -7.04 -6.81
C TYR A 265 -7.13 -5.51 -6.79
N PRO A 266 -6.95 -4.83 -7.93
CA PRO A 266 -7.04 -3.37 -7.99
C PRO A 266 -8.48 -2.89 -7.86
N THR A 267 -8.64 -1.74 -7.26
CA THR A 267 -9.87 -0.94 -7.32
C THR A 267 -9.98 -0.19 -8.65
N SER A 268 -11.16 0.35 -8.97
CA SER A 268 -11.39 1.02 -10.26
C SER A 268 -10.54 2.27 -10.48
N GLN A 269 -10.09 2.91 -9.40
CA GLN A 269 -9.28 4.13 -9.42
C GLN A 269 -7.85 3.90 -8.92
N ALA A 270 -7.32 2.69 -9.11
CA ALA A 270 -5.98 2.34 -8.62
C ALA A 270 -4.86 3.27 -9.13
N THR A 271 -5.09 3.98 -10.24
CA THR A 271 -4.14 4.94 -10.82
C THR A 271 -4.37 6.38 -10.37
N ALA A 272 -5.49 6.67 -9.70
CA ALA A 272 -5.80 8.01 -9.25
C ALA A 272 -4.97 8.39 -8.02
N SER A 273 -4.74 9.67 -7.82
CA SER A 273 -4.15 10.21 -6.58
C SER A 273 -5.17 11.13 -5.92
N PRO A 274 -5.60 10.83 -4.70
CA PRO A 274 -5.03 9.90 -3.71
C PRO A 274 -5.39 8.42 -3.88
N GLY A 275 -6.13 8.01 -4.90
CA GLY A 275 -6.62 6.64 -5.08
C GLY A 275 -7.95 6.40 -4.37
N THR A 276 -8.32 5.13 -4.13
CA THR A 276 -9.60 4.80 -3.47
C THR A 276 -9.49 4.71 -1.95
N GLY A 277 -8.32 4.38 -1.43
CA GLY A 277 -8.06 4.25 0.00
C GLY A 277 -8.88 3.13 0.67
N PRO A 278 -8.77 1.85 0.23
CA PRO A 278 -9.49 0.77 0.89
C PRO A 278 -9.05 0.67 2.36
N ALA A 279 -10.03 0.61 3.26
CA ALA A 279 -9.82 0.58 4.70
C ALA A 279 -10.00 -0.83 5.25
N THR A 280 -10.75 -1.01 6.34
CA THR A 280 -10.95 -2.33 6.95
C THR A 280 -11.70 -3.30 6.05
N LEU A 281 -11.45 -4.59 6.27
CA LEU A 281 -12.05 -5.69 5.53
C LEU A 281 -13.06 -6.46 6.39
N ALA A 282 -14.13 -6.95 5.77
CA ALA A 282 -15.03 -7.95 6.35
C ALA A 282 -15.28 -9.06 5.34
N ILE A 283 -15.47 -10.31 5.83
CA ILE A 283 -15.81 -11.47 4.99
C ILE A 283 -17.25 -11.85 5.25
N ASP A 284 -18.05 -11.99 4.20
CA ASP A 284 -19.42 -12.50 4.33
C ASP A 284 -19.49 -14.04 4.27
N SER A 285 -20.68 -14.58 4.50
CA SER A 285 -20.92 -16.02 4.51
C SER A 285 -20.70 -16.73 3.17
N LEU A 286 -20.54 -15.98 2.09
CA LEU A 286 -20.21 -16.49 0.75
C LEU A 286 -18.69 -16.40 0.45
N GLY A 287 -17.90 -15.90 1.38
CA GLY A 287 -16.46 -15.71 1.22
C GLY A 287 -16.10 -14.48 0.40
N ARG A 288 -17.04 -13.54 0.20
CA ARG A 288 -16.76 -12.27 -0.46
C ARG A 288 -16.20 -11.28 0.55
N LEU A 289 -15.26 -10.47 0.08
CA LEU A 289 -14.63 -9.42 0.86
C LEU A 289 -15.35 -8.09 0.64
N TRP A 290 -15.72 -7.45 1.73
CA TRP A 290 -16.32 -6.13 1.74
C TRP A 290 -15.36 -5.15 2.37
N PHE A 291 -15.30 -3.93 1.84
CA PHE A 291 -14.42 -2.88 2.36
C PHE A 291 -14.95 -1.48 2.02
N ALA A 292 -14.59 -0.53 2.87
CA ALA A 292 -14.84 0.88 2.60
C ALA A 292 -13.68 1.47 1.79
N GLU A 293 -13.98 2.32 0.82
CA GLU A 293 -13.04 3.10 0.04
C GLU A 293 -13.20 4.57 0.40
N HIS A 294 -12.51 5.00 1.44
CA HIS A 294 -12.86 6.26 2.05
C HIS A 294 -12.47 7.49 1.23
N TYR A 295 -11.46 7.44 0.36
CA TYR A 295 -11.14 8.57 -0.52
C TYR A 295 -12.07 8.68 -1.73
N SER A 296 -12.62 7.58 -2.21
CA SER A 296 -13.52 7.54 -3.36
C SER A 296 -15.00 7.63 -3.00
N ASN A 297 -15.34 7.65 -1.70
CA ASN A 297 -16.72 7.64 -1.20
C ASN A 297 -17.53 6.45 -1.72
N ARG A 298 -16.95 5.24 -1.66
CA ARG A 298 -17.52 3.99 -2.16
C ARG A 298 -17.39 2.86 -1.15
N ILE A 299 -18.17 1.82 -1.37
CA ILE A 299 -18.03 0.51 -0.74
C ILE A 299 -17.64 -0.48 -1.82
N GLY A 300 -16.54 -1.20 -1.60
CA GLY A 300 -16.07 -2.27 -2.48
C GLY A 300 -16.54 -3.65 -2.00
N ARG A 301 -16.81 -4.55 -2.96
CA ARG A 301 -17.11 -5.96 -2.74
C ARG A 301 -16.33 -6.82 -3.74
N LEU A 302 -15.37 -7.60 -3.25
CA LEU A 302 -14.59 -8.53 -4.06
C LEU A 302 -15.10 -9.96 -3.87
N ASP A 303 -15.42 -10.65 -4.97
CA ASP A 303 -15.62 -12.10 -5.01
C ASP A 303 -14.32 -12.77 -5.50
N PRO A 304 -13.51 -13.34 -4.62
CA PRO A 304 -12.23 -13.93 -5.02
C PRO A 304 -12.39 -15.24 -5.78
N ALA A 305 -13.55 -15.89 -5.71
CA ALA A 305 -13.78 -17.15 -6.42
C ALA A 305 -13.85 -16.96 -7.94
N ILE A 306 -14.29 -15.79 -8.38
CA ILE A 306 -14.41 -15.42 -9.80
C ILE A 306 -13.53 -14.25 -10.20
N GLY A 307 -12.78 -13.66 -9.26
CA GLY A 307 -11.93 -12.49 -9.50
C GLY A 307 -12.70 -11.24 -9.91
N SER A 308 -13.94 -11.10 -9.44
CA SER A 308 -14.81 -9.96 -9.75
C SER A 308 -14.98 -9.05 -8.55
N MET A 309 -14.88 -7.77 -8.78
CA MET A 309 -15.08 -6.71 -7.76
C MET A 309 -16.19 -5.77 -8.25
N GLU A 310 -16.97 -5.27 -7.32
CA GLU A 310 -17.92 -4.18 -7.54
C GLU A 310 -17.69 -3.08 -6.52
N GLU A 311 -17.90 -1.86 -6.93
CA GLU A 311 -17.77 -0.66 -6.09
C GLU A 311 -19.07 0.14 -6.20
N PHE A 312 -19.64 0.48 -5.04
CA PHE A 312 -20.93 1.16 -4.91
C PHE A 312 -20.74 2.54 -4.31
N GLY A 313 -21.17 3.59 -5.01
CA GLY A 313 -21.09 4.95 -4.49
C GLY A 313 -21.99 5.15 -3.27
N ILE A 314 -21.46 5.73 -2.21
CA ILE A 314 -22.22 6.11 -1.02
C ILE A 314 -23.05 7.35 -1.36
N PRO A 315 -24.39 7.35 -1.08
CA PRO A 315 -25.26 8.48 -1.44
C PRO A 315 -24.93 9.78 -0.69
N VAL A 316 -24.38 9.69 0.52
CA VAL A 316 -23.93 10.85 1.31
C VAL A 316 -22.57 11.32 0.78
N PRO A 317 -22.48 12.53 0.21
CA PRO A 317 -21.22 13.02 -0.33
C PRO A 317 -20.15 13.19 0.76
N GLY A 318 -18.96 12.67 0.51
CA GLY A 318 -17.84 12.79 1.44
C GLY A 318 -18.07 12.08 2.77
N ALA A 319 -18.80 10.97 2.78
CA ALA A 319 -19.14 10.21 3.99
C ALA A 319 -17.92 9.74 4.77
N TYR A 320 -16.79 9.47 4.09
CA TYR A 320 -15.53 9.04 4.70
C TYR A 320 -15.72 7.79 5.55
N SER A 321 -16.18 6.73 4.91
CA SER A 321 -16.43 5.46 5.60
C SER A 321 -15.12 4.77 5.96
N LEU A 322 -15.02 4.25 7.19
CA LEU A 322 -13.80 3.64 7.74
C LEU A 322 -13.99 2.18 8.10
N LEU A 323 -14.60 1.89 9.24
CA LEU A 323 -14.73 0.53 9.74
C LEU A 323 -16.14 -0.01 9.51
N ASN A 324 -16.18 -1.30 9.23
CA ASN A 324 -17.36 -1.99 8.76
C ASN A 324 -17.54 -3.36 9.41
N SER A 325 -18.71 -3.95 9.27
CA SER A 325 -19.02 -5.29 9.76
C SER A 325 -20.14 -5.93 8.95
N VAL A 326 -20.17 -7.26 8.90
CA VAL A 326 -21.28 -8.04 8.33
C VAL A 326 -22.12 -8.63 9.46
N ASP A 327 -23.42 -8.36 9.47
CA ASP A 327 -24.32 -8.88 10.50
C ASP A 327 -24.66 -10.37 10.26
N GLN A 328 -25.33 -11.00 11.25
CA GLN A 328 -25.73 -12.40 11.20
C GLN A 328 -26.72 -12.68 10.05
N SER A 329 -27.45 -11.69 9.60
CA SER A 329 -28.33 -11.77 8.44
C SER A 329 -27.56 -11.66 7.11
N GLY A 330 -26.30 -11.26 7.17
CA GLY A 330 -25.41 -11.05 6.03
C GLY A 330 -25.50 -9.65 5.41
N ASN A 331 -26.12 -8.69 6.09
CA ASN A 331 -26.08 -7.29 5.65
C ASN A 331 -24.73 -6.67 6.01
N PHE A 332 -24.23 -5.82 5.14
CA PHE A 332 -22.99 -5.07 5.35
C PHE A 332 -23.32 -3.72 5.96
N TRP A 333 -22.70 -3.41 7.11
CA TRP A 333 -22.88 -2.18 7.86
C TRP A 333 -21.56 -1.40 7.91
N PHE A 334 -21.64 -0.07 7.80
CA PHE A 334 -20.47 0.78 7.81
C PHE A 334 -20.74 2.13 8.48
N ALA A 335 -19.72 2.68 9.11
CA ALA A 335 -19.79 4.01 9.72
C ALA A 335 -19.45 5.08 8.66
N GLU A 336 -20.19 6.19 8.66
CA GLU A 336 -19.98 7.34 7.78
C GLU A 336 -19.54 8.55 8.61
N ALA A 337 -18.23 8.68 8.84
CA ALA A 337 -17.65 9.62 9.79
C ALA A 337 -18.11 11.06 9.58
N TYR A 338 -17.99 11.58 8.37
CA TYR A 338 -18.46 12.95 8.06
C TYR A 338 -19.91 12.99 7.58
N GLY A 339 -20.49 11.86 7.25
CA GLY A 339 -21.92 11.73 6.99
C GLY A 339 -22.79 11.79 8.24
N ASN A 340 -22.19 11.63 9.43
CA ASN A 340 -22.88 11.53 10.72
C ASN A 340 -24.01 10.49 10.71
N SER A 341 -23.77 9.34 10.10
CA SER A 341 -24.73 8.28 9.85
C SER A 341 -24.11 6.89 9.88
N ILE A 342 -24.97 5.87 9.97
CA ILE A 342 -24.61 4.48 9.76
C ILE A 342 -25.23 4.02 8.45
N GLY A 343 -24.41 3.51 7.54
CA GLY A 343 -24.84 2.96 6.26
C GLY A 343 -25.09 1.46 6.33
N MET A 344 -26.00 0.94 5.49
CA MET A 344 -26.29 -0.48 5.37
C MET A 344 -26.54 -0.89 3.92
N ILE A 345 -25.86 -1.96 3.49
CA ILE A 345 -26.12 -2.66 2.23
C ILE A 345 -26.76 -4.02 2.56
N PRO A 346 -27.96 -4.33 2.03
CA PRO A 346 -28.60 -5.58 2.35
C PRO A 346 -27.89 -6.80 1.73
N LYS A 347 -27.90 -7.94 2.39
CA LYS A 347 -27.38 -9.22 1.87
C LYS A 347 -27.91 -9.56 0.47
N THR A 348 -29.14 -9.18 0.20
CA THR A 348 -29.81 -9.44 -1.08
C THR A 348 -29.28 -8.60 -2.24
N ALA A 349 -28.35 -7.67 -1.96
CA ALA A 349 -27.66 -6.92 -3.02
C ALA A 349 -26.94 -7.90 -3.95
N SER A 350 -27.58 -8.19 -5.08
CA SER A 350 -27.00 -9.02 -6.14
C SER A 350 -25.95 -8.22 -6.91
N SER A 351 -25.02 -8.92 -7.54
CA SER A 351 -24.12 -8.28 -8.49
C SER A 351 -24.92 -7.72 -9.66
N SER A 352 -24.83 -6.40 -9.86
CA SER A 352 -25.53 -5.68 -10.92
C SER A 352 -24.89 -5.97 -12.27
N VAL A 353 -23.57 -5.90 -12.29
CA VAL A 353 -22.72 -6.23 -13.43
C VAL A 353 -21.61 -7.16 -12.93
N ILE A 354 -21.36 -8.21 -13.68
CA ILE A 354 -20.22 -9.10 -13.42
C ILE A 354 -19.22 -8.90 -14.55
N VAL A 355 -17.98 -8.66 -14.18
CA VAL A 355 -16.83 -8.72 -15.09
C VAL A 355 -15.89 -9.79 -14.57
N ARG A 356 -15.64 -10.83 -15.37
CA ARG A 356 -14.72 -11.90 -14.96
C ARG A 356 -13.87 -12.37 -16.11
N PRO A 357 -12.61 -12.76 -15.86
CA PRO A 357 -11.79 -13.38 -16.88
C PRO A 357 -12.38 -14.72 -17.31
N VAL A 358 -12.45 -14.98 -18.62
CA VAL A 358 -12.89 -16.26 -19.21
C VAL A 358 -11.69 -17.16 -19.45
N SER A 359 -10.59 -16.56 -19.86
CA SER A 359 -9.31 -17.24 -20.05
C SER A 359 -8.20 -16.38 -19.49
N THR A 360 -7.41 -16.95 -18.62
CA THR A 360 -6.11 -16.40 -18.26
C THR A 360 -5.05 -17.00 -19.16
N PRO A 361 -4.04 -16.23 -19.57
CA PRO A 361 -2.92 -16.78 -20.32
C PRO A 361 -2.28 -17.92 -19.52
N ALA A 362 -2.21 -19.10 -20.11
CA ALA A 362 -1.71 -20.30 -19.45
C ALA A 362 -0.19 -20.34 -19.28
N SER A 363 0.55 -19.43 -19.91
CA SER A 363 2.01 -19.39 -19.90
C SER A 363 2.54 -18.01 -19.57
N ALA A 364 3.72 -17.96 -18.96
CA ALA A 364 4.48 -16.75 -18.79
C ALA A 364 4.79 -16.11 -20.16
N ILE A 365 4.73 -14.79 -20.23
CA ILE A 365 5.10 -14.01 -21.41
C ILE A 365 6.38 -13.20 -21.14
N THR A 366 7.07 -12.84 -22.20
CA THR A 366 8.22 -11.92 -22.08
C THR A 366 7.75 -10.48 -22.22
N SER A 367 8.31 -9.55 -21.44
CA SER A 367 8.06 -8.11 -21.57
C SER A 367 8.21 -7.66 -23.03
N GLY A 368 7.29 -6.83 -23.50
CA GLY A 368 7.21 -6.38 -24.91
C GLY A 368 6.40 -7.32 -25.83
N GLN A 369 6.02 -8.51 -25.39
CA GLN A 369 5.11 -9.36 -26.14
C GLN A 369 3.65 -9.02 -25.83
N THR A 370 2.82 -8.91 -26.85
CA THR A 370 1.38 -8.69 -26.69
C THR A 370 0.67 -10.02 -26.41
N ILE A 371 -0.18 -10.00 -25.40
CA ILE A 371 -1.09 -11.10 -25.07
C ILE A 371 -2.52 -10.61 -25.07
N THR A 372 -3.46 -11.50 -25.35
CA THR A 372 -4.89 -11.21 -25.25
C THR A 372 -5.53 -11.98 -24.12
N SER A 373 -6.36 -11.29 -23.35
CA SER A 373 -7.23 -11.86 -22.33
C SER A 373 -8.69 -11.63 -22.70
N GLN A 374 -9.54 -12.57 -22.35
CA GLN A 374 -10.98 -12.46 -22.60
C GLN A 374 -11.73 -12.28 -21.30
N PHE A 375 -12.63 -11.31 -21.27
CA PHE A 375 -13.49 -11.04 -20.13
C PHE A 375 -14.95 -11.23 -20.51
N LEU A 376 -15.68 -11.97 -19.72
CA LEU A 376 -17.13 -12.04 -19.80
C LEU A 376 -17.72 -10.88 -19.00
N VAL A 377 -18.50 -10.04 -19.66
CA VAL A 377 -19.27 -8.95 -19.04
C VAL A 377 -20.74 -9.35 -19.06
N VAL A 378 -21.39 -9.36 -17.91
CA VAL A 378 -22.79 -9.79 -17.72
C VAL A 378 -23.59 -8.67 -17.10
N ASN A 379 -24.74 -8.34 -17.70
CA ASN A 379 -25.74 -7.46 -17.11
C ASN A 379 -26.78 -8.28 -16.34
N ASN A 380 -26.76 -8.24 -15.02
CA ASN A 380 -27.74 -8.89 -14.15
C ASN A 380 -28.95 -8.00 -13.80
N LEU A 381 -28.95 -6.75 -14.28
CA LEU A 381 -30.05 -5.82 -14.04
C LEU A 381 -31.28 -6.18 -14.87
N PRO A 382 -32.48 -5.83 -14.41
CA PRO A 382 -33.72 -6.00 -15.16
C PRO A 382 -33.90 -5.00 -16.30
N SER A 383 -32.96 -4.06 -16.47
CA SER A 383 -32.96 -3.02 -17.51
C SER A 383 -31.76 -3.13 -18.43
N GLN A 384 -31.90 -2.55 -19.63
CA GLN A 384 -30.74 -2.33 -20.49
C GLN A 384 -29.82 -1.28 -19.90
N ILE A 385 -28.52 -1.53 -19.98
CA ILE A 385 -27.48 -0.59 -19.55
C ILE A 385 -26.43 -0.39 -20.65
N THR A 386 -25.79 0.77 -20.62
CA THR A 386 -24.57 1.03 -21.39
C THR A 386 -23.42 1.21 -20.43
N LEU A 387 -22.37 0.44 -20.64
CA LEU A 387 -21.17 0.38 -19.82
C LEU A 387 -20.05 1.14 -20.52
N ASP A 388 -19.36 1.97 -19.77
CA ASP A 388 -18.05 2.51 -20.16
C ASP A 388 -16.97 1.53 -19.74
N LEU A 389 -16.17 1.09 -20.70
CA LEU A 389 -15.12 0.10 -20.47
C LEU A 389 -13.75 0.75 -20.43
N ASN A 390 -12.97 0.35 -19.44
CA ASN A 390 -11.59 0.78 -19.27
C ASN A 390 -10.74 -0.39 -18.76
N VAL A 391 -9.45 -0.21 -18.64
CA VAL A 391 -8.54 -1.19 -18.06
C VAL A 391 -7.88 -0.64 -16.80
N THR A 392 -7.65 -1.52 -15.82
CA THR A 392 -6.79 -1.15 -14.71
C THR A 392 -5.35 -1.07 -15.19
N SER A 393 -4.54 -0.30 -14.49
CA SER A 393 -3.10 -0.32 -14.72
C SER A 393 -2.53 -1.72 -14.53
N PHE A 394 -1.40 -1.95 -15.18
CA PHE A 394 -0.64 -3.18 -15.05
C PHE A 394 0.31 -3.05 -13.86
N PHE A 395 0.16 -3.87 -12.84
CA PHE A 395 0.98 -3.78 -11.65
C PHE A 395 1.28 -5.14 -11.00
N THR A 396 2.37 -5.18 -10.31
CA THR A 396 2.78 -6.27 -9.43
C THR A 396 2.87 -5.74 -7.99
N THR A 397 3.15 -6.62 -7.05
CA THR A 397 3.62 -6.22 -5.72
C THR A 397 4.80 -5.24 -5.77
N ASN A 398 5.54 -5.22 -6.89
CA ASN A 398 6.81 -4.53 -7.02
C ASN A 398 6.79 -3.30 -7.93
N TYR A 399 5.85 -3.24 -8.86
CA TYR A 399 5.85 -2.20 -9.90
C TYR A 399 4.44 -1.80 -10.27
N PHE A 400 4.23 -0.51 -10.16
CA PHE A 400 3.11 0.15 -10.81
C PHE A 400 3.64 0.74 -12.13
N THR A 401 3.08 0.32 -13.26
CA THR A 401 3.48 0.87 -14.55
C THR A 401 2.27 1.39 -15.32
N THR A 402 2.35 2.67 -15.68
CA THR A 402 1.47 3.30 -16.64
C THR A 402 1.96 3.12 -18.08
N ARG A 403 3.12 2.49 -18.28
CA ARG A 403 3.78 2.37 -19.58
C ARG A 403 3.35 1.16 -20.39
N SER A 404 2.75 0.15 -19.76
CA SER A 404 2.24 -0.99 -20.51
C SER A 404 1.08 -0.58 -21.39
N GLU A 405 1.15 -0.93 -22.67
CA GLU A 405 0.08 -0.67 -23.61
C GLU A 405 -1.06 -1.64 -23.39
N MET A 406 -2.27 -1.11 -23.27
CA MET A 406 -3.48 -1.89 -23.15
C MET A 406 -4.52 -1.39 -24.14
N SER A 407 -5.19 -2.33 -24.81
CA SER A 407 -6.24 -2.04 -25.79
C SER A 407 -7.46 -2.90 -25.53
N LEU A 408 -8.63 -2.38 -25.83
CA LEU A 408 -9.89 -3.11 -25.73
C LEU A 408 -10.54 -3.28 -27.11
N SER A 409 -11.23 -4.40 -27.32
CA SER A 409 -12.03 -4.61 -28.52
C SER A 409 -13.20 -3.63 -28.65
N THR A 410 -13.62 -3.05 -27.52
CA THR A 410 -14.60 -1.95 -27.43
C THR A 410 -14.41 -1.18 -26.13
N TYR A 411 -14.70 0.12 -26.13
CA TYR A 411 -14.65 1.00 -24.95
C TYR A 411 -16.05 1.37 -24.46
N SER A 412 -17.10 0.95 -25.16
CA SER A 412 -18.49 1.09 -24.72
C SER A 412 -19.26 -0.17 -25.10
N LEU A 413 -20.17 -0.61 -24.22
CA LEU A 413 -20.90 -1.85 -24.37
C LEU A 413 -22.32 -1.71 -23.85
N THR A 414 -23.32 -1.87 -24.74
CA THR A 414 -24.72 -1.90 -24.35
C THR A 414 -25.20 -3.35 -24.23
N LEU A 415 -25.79 -3.68 -23.07
CA LEU A 415 -26.33 -5.01 -22.76
C LEU A 415 -27.76 -4.88 -22.26
N GLY A 416 -28.67 -5.67 -22.84
CA GLY A 416 -30.02 -5.87 -22.31
C GLY A 416 -30.04 -6.71 -21.03
N PRO A 417 -31.19 -6.84 -20.37
CA PRO A 417 -31.36 -7.63 -19.15
C PRO A 417 -30.89 -9.08 -19.35
N GLY A 418 -30.04 -9.58 -18.45
CA GLY A 418 -29.48 -10.92 -18.48
C GLY A 418 -28.53 -11.20 -19.65
N GLN A 419 -28.26 -10.22 -20.50
CA GLN A 419 -27.32 -10.40 -21.63
C GLN A 419 -25.87 -10.38 -21.14
N ASN A 420 -25.02 -11.04 -21.91
CA ASN A 420 -23.60 -11.03 -21.71
C ASN A 420 -22.84 -10.87 -23.03
N LYS A 421 -21.59 -10.42 -22.93
CA LYS A 421 -20.69 -10.31 -24.07
C LYS A 421 -19.23 -10.48 -23.61
N THR A 422 -18.45 -11.11 -24.48
CA THR A 422 -17.01 -11.22 -24.29
C THR A 422 -16.32 -9.97 -24.83
N VAL A 423 -15.47 -9.35 -23.99
CA VAL A 423 -14.58 -8.23 -24.34
C VAL A 423 -13.15 -8.76 -24.37
N ILE A 424 -12.41 -8.42 -25.40
CA ILE A 424 -11.01 -8.81 -25.54
C ILE A 424 -10.15 -7.63 -25.14
N ALA A 425 -9.21 -7.87 -24.22
CA ALA A 425 -8.15 -6.94 -23.84
C ALA A 425 -6.81 -7.43 -24.41
N GLY A 426 -6.15 -6.60 -25.20
CA GLY A 426 -4.74 -6.78 -25.59
C GLY A 426 -3.84 -6.10 -24.58
N ILE A 427 -2.82 -6.78 -24.11
CA ILE A 427 -1.89 -6.29 -23.09
C ILE A 427 -0.47 -6.50 -23.57
N THR A 428 0.31 -5.43 -23.59
CA THR A 428 1.74 -5.46 -23.93
C THR A 428 2.53 -4.90 -22.74
N PRO A 429 3.09 -5.77 -21.86
CA PRO A 429 3.93 -5.33 -20.76
C PRO A 429 5.15 -4.56 -21.26
N ASP A 430 5.48 -3.44 -20.63
CA ASP A 430 6.62 -2.61 -20.98
C ASP A 430 7.94 -3.41 -20.93
N LEU A 431 8.88 -3.10 -21.82
CA LEU A 431 10.18 -3.77 -21.92
C LEU A 431 11.02 -3.64 -20.66
N SER A 432 10.81 -2.60 -19.87
CA SER A 432 11.53 -2.33 -18.61
C SER A 432 11.00 -3.10 -17.41
N LEU A 433 10.01 -3.99 -17.57
CA LEU A 433 9.44 -4.72 -16.46
C LEU A 433 10.34 -5.89 -16.04
N PRO A 434 10.61 -6.03 -14.73
CA PRO A 434 11.28 -7.20 -14.18
C PRO A 434 10.40 -8.46 -14.27
N SER A 435 11.01 -9.62 -14.12
CA SER A 435 10.26 -10.87 -13.99
C SER A 435 9.40 -10.85 -12.72
N GLY A 436 8.15 -11.31 -12.83
CA GLY A 436 7.23 -11.35 -11.70
C GLY A 436 5.79 -11.68 -12.10
N THR A 437 4.92 -11.80 -11.10
CA THR A 437 3.48 -11.93 -11.30
C THR A 437 2.85 -10.55 -11.31
N TYR A 438 2.15 -10.23 -12.37
CA TYR A 438 1.48 -8.95 -12.57
C TYR A 438 -0.03 -9.15 -12.58
N THR A 439 -0.73 -8.12 -12.15
CA THR A 439 -2.20 -8.06 -12.19
C THR A 439 -2.65 -6.97 -13.14
N SER A 440 -3.71 -7.24 -13.86
CA SER A 440 -4.47 -6.25 -14.63
C SER A 440 -5.93 -6.64 -14.64
N GLY A 441 -6.82 -5.77 -15.13
CA GLY A 441 -8.24 -6.05 -15.16
C GLY A 441 -9.03 -5.15 -16.11
N LEU A 442 -10.22 -5.62 -16.47
CA LEU A 442 -11.23 -4.85 -17.19
C LEU A 442 -12.16 -4.18 -16.18
N VAL A 443 -12.36 -2.86 -16.31
CA VAL A 443 -13.35 -2.08 -15.55
C VAL A 443 -14.54 -1.80 -16.45
N ALA A 444 -15.75 -2.05 -15.95
CA ALA A 444 -17.01 -1.70 -16.58
C ALA A 444 -17.80 -0.77 -15.64
N GLY A 445 -17.93 0.49 -16.01
CA GLY A 445 -18.63 1.52 -15.25
C GLY A 445 -20.00 1.83 -15.79
N TYR A 446 -20.98 2.05 -14.91
CA TYR A 446 -22.28 2.62 -15.26
C TYR A 446 -22.84 3.36 -14.03
N ASP A 447 -23.44 4.50 -14.24
CA ASP A 447 -23.91 5.38 -13.17
C ASP A 447 -22.84 5.54 -12.07
N ASN A 448 -23.15 5.14 -10.84
CA ASN A 448 -22.26 5.22 -9.68
C ASN A 448 -21.69 3.86 -9.26
N VAL A 449 -21.70 2.87 -10.16
CA VAL A 449 -21.19 1.50 -9.93
C VAL A 449 -20.08 1.19 -10.91
N SER A 450 -19.03 0.55 -10.43
CA SER A 450 -17.96 -0.02 -11.26
C SER A 450 -17.83 -1.52 -10.98
N ALA A 451 -17.76 -2.33 -12.03
CA ALA A 451 -17.46 -3.75 -11.94
C ALA A 451 -16.09 -4.03 -12.54
N ILE A 452 -15.28 -4.84 -11.87
CA ILE A 452 -13.88 -5.07 -12.22
C ILE A 452 -13.63 -6.57 -12.28
N GLY A 453 -13.09 -7.05 -13.40
CA GLY A 453 -12.59 -8.42 -13.52
C GLY A 453 -11.07 -8.41 -13.55
N SER A 454 -10.43 -9.07 -12.62
CA SER A 454 -8.97 -9.12 -12.51
C SER A 454 -8.39 -10.44 -12.99
N PHE A 455 -7.22 -10.41 -13.62
CA PHE A 455 -6.45 -11.60 -13.97
C PHE A 455 -4.99 -11.43 -13.60
N PHE A 456 -4.29 -12.57 -13.48
CA PHE A 456 -2.88 -12.62 -13.11
C PHE A 456 -2.06 -13.11 -14.30
N LEU A 457 -0.92 -12.47 -14.53
CA LEU A 457 -0.03 -12.75 -15.62
C LEU A 457 1.40 -12.91 -15.12
N GLN A 458 2.02 -14.03 -15.42
CA GLN A 458 3.45 -14.21 -15.19
C GLN A 458 4.24 -13.55 -16.33
N VAL A 459 5.08 -12.57 -16.00
CA VAL A 459 5.94 -11.87 -16.95
C VAL A 459 7.39 -12.25 -16.69
N ASN A 460 8.12 -12.59 -17.75
CA ASN A 460 9.56 -12.71 -17.75
C ASN A 460 10.17 -11.39 -18.26
N SER A 461 11.22 -10.91 -17.61
CA SER A 461 11.91 -9.70 -18.05
C SER A 461 12.47 -9.85 -19.48
N SER A 462 12.44 -8.76 -20.23
CA SER A 462 13.03 -8.74 -21.56
C SER A 462 14.56 -8.92 -21.50
N PRO A 463 15.21 -9.43 -22.56
CA PRO A 463 16.66 -9.42 -22.65
C PRO A 463 17.27 -8.02 -22.52
N TRP A 464 16.54 -6.97 -22.95
CA TRP A 464 16.95 -5.57 -22.80
C TRP A 464 16.97 -5.13 -21.35
N TYR A 465 15.97 -5.48 -20.56
CA TYR A 465 15.96 -5.21 -19.13
C TYR A 465 17.16 -5.88 -18.43
N GLN A 466 17.42 -7.14 -18.76
CA GLN A 466 18.57 -7.88 -18.22
C GLN A 466 19.89 -7.19 -18.62
N LEU A 467 20.01 -6.72 -19.86
CA LEU A 467 21.19 -6.01 -20.31
C LEU A 467 21.35 -4.66 -19.59
N GLU A 468 20.30 -3.87 -19.45
CA GLU A 468 20.32 -2.59 -18.72
C GLU A 468 20.74 -2.74 -17.27
N THR A 469 20.32 -3.81 -16.61
CA THR A 469 20.66 -4.06 -15.19
C THR A 469 22.12 -4.50 -15.00
N ILE A 470 22.70 -5.24 -15.96
CA ILE A 470 24.10 -5.72 -15.88
C ILE A 470 25.11 -4.85 -16.60
N LEU A 471 24.66 -3.99 -17.53
CA LEU A 471 25.55 -3.11 -18.31
C LEU A 471 26.39 -2.18 -17.43
N PRO A 472 25.87 -1.54 -16.38
CA PRO A 472 26.69 -0.73 -15.47
C PRO A 472 27.80 -1.54 -14.79
N GLU A 473 27.50 -2.77 -14.36
CA GLU A 473 28.48 -3.66 -13.72
C GLU A 473 29.58 -4.10 -14.68
N ILE A 474 29.22 -4.43 -15.93
CA ILE A 474 30.18 -4.77 -16.99
C ILE A 474 31.07 -3.57 -17.31
N LEU A 475 30.50 -2.36 -17.39
CA LEU A 475 31.27 -1.15 -17.68
C LEU A 475 32.23 -0.80 -16.54
N ILE A 476 31.80 -0.91 -15.29
CA ILE A 476 32.66 -0.70 -14.12
C ILE A 476 33.75 -1.76 -14.04
N GLY A 477 33.39 -3.03 -14.21
CA GLY A 477 34.35 -4.13 -14.24
C GLY A 477 35.41 -3.97 -15.34
N SER A 478 34.97 -3.60 -16.54
CA SER A 478 35.89 -3.36 -17.67
C SER A 478 36.80 -2.15 -17.43
N ALA A 479 36.26 -1.04 -16.88
CA ALA A 479 37.04 0.13 -16.51
C ALA A 479 38.11 -0.20 -15.44
N ALA A 480 37.77 -1.02 -14.44
CA ALA A 480 38.71 -1.48 -13.44
C ALA A 480 39.84 -2.35 -14.05
N VAL A 481 39.50 -3.28 -14.93
CA VAL A 481 40.47 -4.11 -15.65
C VAL A 481 41.41 -3.25 -16.49
N ILE A 482 40.89 -2.25 -17.22
CA ILE A 482 41.68 -1.31 -18.02
C ILE A 482 42.62 -0.51 -17.10
N ALA A 483 42.12 0.02 -15.99
CA ALA A 483 42.94 0.79 -15.05
C ALA A 483 44.08 -0.06 -14.44
N VAL A 484 43.80 -1.28 -14.01
CA VAL A 484 44.82 -2.22 -13.51
C VAL A 484 45.85 -2.56 -14.61
N SER A 485 45.38 -2.81 -15.84
CA SER A 485 46.26 -3.10 -16.99
C SER A 485 47.19 -1.94 -17.32
N LEU A 486 46.68 -0.71 -17.31
CA LEU A 486 47.49 0.50 -17.51
C LEU A 486 48.51 0.70 -16.38
N LEU A 487 48.15 0.42 -15.13
CA LEU A 487 49.06 0.47 -13.99
C LEU A 487 50.18 -0.58 -14.11
N LEU A 488 49.86 -1.79 -14.53
CA LEU A 488 50.83 -2.86 -14.74
C LEU A 488 51.78 -2.55 -15.94
N LEU A 489 51.28 -2.02 -17.05
CA LEU A 489 52.07 -1.58 -18.20
C LEU A 489 52.99 -0.43 -17.82
N ASN A 490 52.52 0.50 -17.00
CA ASN A 490 53.37 1.62 -16.54
C ASN A 490 54.46 1.13 -15.59
N ARG A 491 54.19 0.12 -14.71
CA ARG A 491 55.21 -0.56 -13.91
C ARG A 491 56.26 -1.23 -14.74
N ARG A 492 55.90 -1.94 -15.82
CA ARG A 492 56.84 -2.59 -16.75
C ARG A 492 57.71 -1.58 -17.50
N LYS A 493 57.19 -0.40 -17.89
CA LYS A 493 57.99 0.66 -18.52
C LYS A 493 58.96 1.34 -17.56
N VAL A 494 58.57 1.49 -16.29
CA VAL A 494 59.47 2.03 -15.24
C VAL A 494 60.58 1.07 -14.92
N ALA A 495 60.27 -0.24 -14.74
CA ALA A 495 61.27 -1.29 -14.48
C ALA A 495 62.27 -1.49 -15.60
N ARG A 496 61.91 -1.29 -16.89
CA ARG A 496 62.83 -1.34 -18.03
C ARG A 496 63.77 -0.14 -18.16
N LYS A 497 63.46 1.01 -17.52
CA LYS A 497 64.31 2.22 -17.54
C LYS A 497 65.24 2.36 -16.36
N THR A 498 65.12 1.52 -15.33
CA THR A 498 65.95 1.56 -14.13
C THR A 498 66.86 0.33 -14.03
N ASN A 499 67.85 0.29 -14.93
CA ASN A 499 69.03 -0.58 -14.70
C ASN A 499 70.07 0.15 -13.84
N SER A 500 69.63 1.06 -12.97
CA SER A 500 70.43 1.83 -12.04
C SER A 500 69.75 1.77 -10.64
N SER A 501 70.52 1.37 -9.68
CA SER A 501 70.20 1.22 -8.27
C SER A 501 69.64 2.53 -7.65
N ARG A 502 68.35 2.79 -7.78
CA ARG A 502 67.62 3.76 -6.98
C ARG A 502 66.22 3.25 -6.65
N GLN A 503 65.86 3.44 -5.37
CA GLN A 503 64.63 3.02 -4.75
C GLN A 503 63.38 3.28 -5.61
N VAL A 504 62.63 2.23 -5.91
CA VAL A 504 61.32 2.31 -6.53
C VAL A 504 60.37 2.99 -5.55
N PRO A 505 59.70 4.10 -5.87
CA PRO A 505 58.73 4.67 -4.98
C PRO A 505 57.61 3.65 -4.76
N LYS A 506 57.38 3.29 -3.50
CA LYS A 506 56.23 2.47 -3.08
C LYS A 506 54.99 3.23 -3.52
N LEU A 507 54.30 2.71 -4.56
CA LEU A 507 52.97 3.20 -4.88
C LEU A 507 52.11 2.88 -3.66
N SER A 508 51.72 3.90 -2.91
CA SER A 508 51.04 3.70 -1.64
C SER A 508 49.71 2.99 -1.91
N ILE A 509 49.42 2.04 -1.06
CA ILE A 509 48.14 1.32 -0.97
C ILE A 509 46.94 2.28 -0.98
N SER A 510 47.18 3.55 -0.62
CA SER A 510 46.20 4.64 -0.66
C SER A 510 45.57 4.95 -2.02
N VAL A 511 46.13 4.50 -3.14
CA VAL A 511 45.49 4.65 -4.48
C VAL A 511 44.62 3.43 -4.82
N LEU A 512 44.91 2.26 -4.27
CA LEU A 512 44.12 1.03 -4.47
C LEU A 512 42.94 0.94 -3.49
N LEU A 513 43.08 1.48 -2.29
CA LEU A 513 42.04 1.45 -1.27
C LEU A 513 40.72 2.11 -1.70
N PRO A 514 40.66 3.28 -2.34
CA PRO A 514 39.41 3.86 -2.83
C PRO A 514 38.70 2.97 -3.88
N PHE A 515 39.47 2.30 -4.76
CA PHE A 515 38.88 1.39 -5.76
C PHE A 515 38.37 0.11 -5.12
N LEU A 516 39.08 -0.45 -4.14
CA LEU A 516 38.61 -1.60 -3.35
C LEU A 516 37.41 -1.24 -2.49
N PHE A 517 37.42 -0.04 -1.89
CA PHE A 517 36.32 0.47 -1.09
C PHE A 517 35.06 0.70 -1.97
N PHE A 518 35.23 1.29 -3.16
CA PHE A 518 34.15 1.48 -4.11
C PHE A 518 33.56 0.14 -4.61
N PHE A 519 34.40 -0.88 -4.83
CA PHE A 519 33.97 -2.22 -5.23
C PHE A 519 33.26 -2.96 -4.08
N LEU A 520 33.75 -2.82 -2.85
CA LEU A 520 33.12 -3.36 -1.66
C LEU A 520 31.79 -2.65 -1.33
N VAL A 521 31.72 -1.34 -1.50
CA VAL A 521 30.47 -0.57 -1.29
C VAL A 521 29.42 -0.95 -2.33
N GLN A 522 29.79 -1.28 -3.57
CA GLN A 522 28.81 -1.77 -4.54
C GLN A 522 28.32 -3.21 -4.28
N GLN A 523 29.18 -4.11 -3.79
CA GLN A 523 28.72 -5.43 -3.36
C GLN A 523 27.84 -5.37 -2.11
N THR A 524 27.97 -4.32 -1.28
CA THR A 524 27.10 -4.05 -0.13
C THR A 524 25.94 -3.11 -0.47
N GLY A 525 25.85 -2.62 -1.70
CA GLY A 525 24.80 -1.68 -2.16
C GLY A 525 23.38 -2.24 -2.02
N GLU A 526 23.18 -3.55 -2.13
CA GLU A 526 21.92 -4.19 -1.73
C GLU A 526 21.65 -4.10 -0.23
N SER A 527 22.67 -3.95 0.62
CA SER A 527 22.51 -3.86 2.07
C SER A 527 22.28 -2.42 2.57
N TRP A 528 22.70 -1.40 1.82
CA TRP A 528 22.48 0.01 2.20
C TRP A 528 21.07 0.52 1.84
N ALA A 529 20.43 -0.05 0.83
CA ALA A 529 19.00 0.15 0.57
C ALA A 529 18.10 -0.46 1.66
N LYS A 530 18.67 -1.25 2.56
CA LYS A 530 18.01 -1.91 3.70
C LYS A 530 18.32 -1.26 5.06
N CYS A 531 18.83 -0.03 5.11
CA CYS A 531 18.87 0.70 6.37
C CYS A 531 17.44 1.10 6.77
N PRO A 532 16.83 0.47 7.79
CA PRO A 532 15.54 0.87 8.28
C PRO A 532 15.73 2.17 9.07
N GLY A 533 15.16 3.27 8.63
CA GLY A 533 15.10 4.44 9.50
C GLY A 533 15.07 5.83 8.87
N LEU A 534 15.14 5.96 7.56
CA LEU A 534 14.86 7.24 6.92
C LEU A 534 13.58 7.11 6.10
N PRO A 535 12.53 7.92 6.37
CA PRO A 535 11.40 8.00 5.45
C PRO A 535 11.95 8.49 4.10
N PRO A 536 11.47 7.96 2.96
CA PRO A 536 11.79 8.54 1.69
C PRO A 536 11.35 10.01 1.70
N PRO A 537 12.14 10.93 1.09
CA PRO A 537 11.73 12.31 0.99
C PRO A 537 10.36 12.36 0.29
N PRO A 538 9.48 13.31 0.66
CA PRO A 538 8.15 13.41 0.08
C PRO A 538 8.29 13.58 -1.44
N VAL A 539 7.79 12.62 -2.19
CA VAL A 539 7.75 12.67 -3.65
C VAL A 539 6.65 13.67 -4.01
N ASN A 540 7.05 14.80 -4.56
CA ASN A 540 6.11 15.73 -5.17
C ASN A 540 5.58 15.07 -6.47
N PRO A 541 4.29 14.70 -6.56
CA PRO A 541 3.76 13.96 -7.71
C PRO A 541 3.77 14.76 -9.02
N ASN A 542 4.05 16.06 -8.97
CA ASN A 542 4.13 16.96 -10.13
C ASN A 542 5.52 17.59 -10.31
N GLY A 543 6.54 17.15 -9.57
CA GLY A 543 7.92 17.59 -9.75
C GLY A 543 8.68 16.68 -10.72
N PRO A 544 9.72 17.17 -11.42
CA PRO A 544 10.59 16.30 -12.18
C PRO A 544 11.19 15.26 -11.21
N THR A 545 11.04 13.98 -11.53
CA THR A 545 11.71 12.90 -10.81
C THR A 545 13.21 13.11 -10.91
N ILE A 546 13.83 13.51 -9.82
CA ILE A 546 15.29 13.63 -9.77
C ILE A 546 15.84 12.22 -9.58
N ASP A 547 16.44 11.68 -10.62
CA ASP A 547 17.16 10.42 -10.57
C ASP A 547 18.51 10.63 -9.86
N TYR A 548 18.47 10.50 -8.52
CA TYR A 548 19.67 10.60 -7.68
C TYR A 548 20.72 9.53 -8.02
N TYR A 549 20.30 8.40 -8.56
CA TYR A 549 21.20 7.33 -8.97
C TYR A 549 21.92 7.68 -10.28
N GLY A 550 21.19 8.22 -11.26
CA GLY A 550 21.77 8.77 -12.49
C GLY A 550 22.74 9.92 -12.21
N ILE A 551 22.36 10.85 -11.30
CA ILE A 551 23.24 11.96 -10.90
C ILE A 551 24.50 11.44 -10.20
N ALA A 552 24.41 10.44 -9.34
CA ALA A 552 25.58 9.85 -8.66
C ALA A 552 26.52 9.14 -9.65
N LEU A 553 25.98 8.46 -10.68
CA LEU A 553 26.75 7.85 -11.76
C LEU A 553 27.43 8.90 -12.64
N ASP A 554 26.74 9.99 -12.98
CA ASP A 554 27.31 11.09 -13.76
C ASP A 554 28.44 11.79 -12.99
N LEU A 555 28.25 12.07 -11.68
CA LEU A 555 29.29 12.66 -10.83
C LEU A 555 30.50 11.72 -10.68
N ALA A 556 30.28 10.42 -10.53
CA ALA A 556 31.35 9.44 -10.48
C ALA A 556 32.11 9.35 -11.81
N SER A 557 31.40 9.44 -12.93
CA SER A 557 31.97 9.47 -14.27
C SER A 557 32.79 10.73 -14.49
N ILE A 558 32.29 11.89 -14.11
CA ILE A 558 33.02 13.18 -14.20
C ILE A 558 34.28 13.15 -13.33
N ALA A 559 34.20 12.62 -12.11
CA ALA A 559 35.37 12.47 -11.24
C ALA A 559 36.40 11.51 -11.83
N PHE A 560 35.99 10.41 -12.44
CA PHE A 560 36.87 9.45 -13.11
C PHE A 560 37.57 10.06 -14.31
N PHE A 561 36.84 10.73 -15.20
CA PHE A 561 37.43 11.40 -16.36
C PHE A 561 38.34 12.56 -15.95
N GLY A 562 38.00 13.30 -14.89
CA GLY A 562 38.83 14.35 -14.29
C GLY A 562 40.18 13.81 -13.80
N VAL A 563 40.16 12.67 -13.10
CA VAL A 563 41.39 12.00 -12.63
C VAL A 563 42.24 11.50 -13.79
N VAL A 564 41.63 10.90 -14.82
CA VAL A 564 42.31 10.42 -16.02
C VAL A 564 42.93 11.61 -16.77
N ALA A 565 42.20 12.71 -16.98
CA ALA A 565 42.68 13.92 -17.61
C ALA A 565 43.85 14.54 -16.82
N TYR A 566 43.75 14.62 -15.51
CA TYR A 566 44.85 15.11 -14.65
C TYR A 566 46.16 14.31 -14.86
N PHE A 567 46.06 12.98 -14.85
CA PHE A 567 47.26 12.16 -15.08
C PHE A 567 47.82 12.27 -16.49
N LEU A 568 46.97 12.43 -17.51
CA LEU A 568 47.41 12.65 -18.90
C LEU A 568 48.10 14.01 -19.07
N VAL A 569 47.56 15.08 -18.50
CA VAL A 569 48.15 16.42 -18.50
C VAL A 569 49.47 16.42 -17.74
N ARG A 570 49.53 15.79 -16.56
CA ARG A 570 50.75 15.67 -15.77
C ARG A 570 51.86 14.85 -16.48
N ALA A 571 51.45 13.81 -17.23
CA ALA A 571 52.38 13.03 -18.05
C ALA A 571 52.93 13.85 -19.24
N ARG A 572 52.12 14.74 -19.83
CA ARG A 572 52.51 15.62 -20.92
C ARG A 572 53.44 16.74 -20.46
N LEU A 573 53.14 17.36 -19.32
CA LEU A 573 54.00 18.38 -18.68
C LEU A 573 55.35 17.82 -18.24
N ARG A 574 55.43 16.56 -17.82
CA ARG A 574 56.72 15.89 -17.57
C ARG A 574 57.53 15.58 -18.82
N LYS A 575 56.88 15.40 -19.97
CA LYS A 575 57.56 15.26 -21.27
C LYS A 575 58.10 16.58 -21.78
N GLY A 576 57.38 17.70 -21.59
CA GLY A 576 57.81 19.03 -22.00
C GLY A 576 59.09 19.50 -21.28
N LYS A 577 59.20 19.26 -19.98
CA LYS A 577 60.39 19.62 -19.18
C LYS A 577 61.66 18.82 -19.48
N ARG A 578 61.59 17.77 -20.31
CA ARG A 578 62.74 16.94 -20.67
C ARG A 578 63.38 17.35 -22.01
N ASN A 579 62.74 18.18 -22.80
CA ASN A 579 63.24 18.64 -24.10
C ASN A 579 63.98 19.99 -24.02
N ASP A 580 64.00 20.68 -22.87
CA ASP A 580 64.64 21.99 -22.71
C ASP A 580 66.02 21.93 -22.05
N GLN A 581 66.62 20.76 -21.88
CA GLN A 581 68.01 20.66 -21.44
C GLN A 581 68.89 20.37 -22.63
N SER A 582 69.42 21.45 -23.30
CA SER A 582 70.55 21.43 -24.20
C SER A 582 71.78 20.90 -23.44
N PRO A 583 72.68 20.13 -24.11
CA PRO A 583 73.91 19.67 -23.48
C PRO A 583 74.88 20.86 -23.27
N PRO A 584 75.67 20.86 -22.18
CA PRO A 584 76.66 21.92 -21.93
C PRO A 584 77.80 21.91 -23.01
N GLU A 585 78.14 23.07 -23.51
CA GLU A 585 79.30 23.30 -24.40
C GLU A 585 80.57 22.84 -23.66
N SER A 586 81.41 22.10 -24.43
CA SER A 586 82.77 21.72 -24.03
C SER A 586 83.68 22.91 -24.04
N PRO A 587 84.70 23.06 -23.11
CA PRO A 587 85.62 24.18 -23.07
C PRO A 587 86.69 23.99 -24.22
N ALA A 588 86.98 25.09 -24.90
CA ALA A 588 88.03 25.18 -25.88
C ALA A 588 89.40 25.05 -25.20
N GLU A 589 90.23 24.11 -25.66
CA GLU A 589 91.64 24.07 -25.36
C GLU A 589 92.36 25.20 -26.10
N SER A 590 93.09 25.99 -25.35
CA SER A 590 94.12 26.93 -25.80
C SER A 590 95.49 26.24 -25.66
N GLY A 591 96.11 25.96 -26.70
CA GLY A 591 97.53 25.55 -26.70
C GLY A 591 98.35 26.44 -27.72
N PRO A 592 99.67 26.36 -27.67
CA PRO A 592 100.50 27.44 -27.29
C PRO A 592 100.81 28.33 -28.44
#